data_5f8380e347487d37ee17f578bf610af7
#
_entry.id   5f8380e347487d37ee17f578bf610af7
#
_cell.length_a   1.000
_cell.length_b   1.000
_cell.length_c   1.000
_cell.angle_alpha   90.00
_cell.angle_beta   90.00
_cell.angle_gamma   90.00
#
_symmetry.space_group_name_H-M   'P 1'
#
loop_
_entity.id
_entity.type
_entity.pdbx_description
1 polymer ?
#
loop_
_entity_poly.entity_id
_entity_poly.type
_entity_poly.pdbx_seq_one_letter_code
_entity_poly.pdbx_strand_id
1 'polypeptide(L)'
;MNKNHIVIVANTAWSVFNFRHGLLNRLLSDGYHISVVAPNDKFSGKLKDMGCDVIDLPMSAKGVNPFDDIKLVTLLYRYYRKLNPDFIIHYTIKPNIYGSLAAKIAGIPSLAITTGLGYTFVNDNFIAKIARQLYKMAFRYPKEVWFLNEDDRQAFLAYSLVSENKAKLLHGEGVNVSHFSPISSSSGNNPTTFLLVARMLWDKGIGEYIEAARVIKSKYPNTHFQLLGACDVPNPSLISREQIGIWESEGVVEYLGTTDDVRTVISNVDCVVLPSYREGIPRTMLEAAAMAKPLIVSDAPGCKDVVINGKTGFLCKVKNRDSLAAAMELIINQSTQERVDMGVAGRNLVLQKFDERVVIKKYIDMLSRYNLSVSGVTIKRKVDSRIDSMLS
;
A
#
# COMPACT_ATOMS: atom_id res chain seq x y z
N MET A 1 10.72 -32.02 -12.59
CA MET A 1 10.06 -31.58 -11.34
C MET A 1 8.98 -30.59 -11.72
N ASN A 2 7.71 -30.87 -11.41
CA ASN A 2 6.66 -29.88 -11.60
C ASN A 2 6.97 -28.67 -10.70
N LYS A 3 7.14 -27.49 -11.32
CA LYS A 3 7.30 -26.24 -10.58
C LYS A 3 5.96 -25.95 -9.87
N ASN A 4 5.98 -25.68 -8.57
CA ASN A 4 4.77 -25.22 -7.87
C ASN A 4 4.22 -23.98 -8.58
N HIS A 5 3.00 -24.07 -9.06
CA HIS A 5 2.37 -23.01 -9.85
C HIS A 5 1.48 -22.13 -8.97
N ILE A 6 1.80 -20.85 -8.89
CA ILE A 6 1.03 -19.86 -8.15
C ILE A 6 0.38 -18.88 -9.12
N VAL A 7 -0.93 -18.68 -8.97
CA VAL A 7 -1.67 -17.63 -9.70
C VAL A 7 -1.89 -16.44 -8.79
N ILE A 8 -1.53 -15.25 -9.27
CA ILE A 8 -1.79 -13.97 -8.60
C ILE A 8 -2.87 -13.24 -9.37
N VAL A 9 -3.97 -12.89 -8.69
CA VAL A 9 -5.12 -12.18 -9.28
C VAL A 9 -5.26 -10.81 -8.66
N ALA A 10 -5.27 -9.76 -9.50
CA ALA A 10 -5.36 -8.37 -9.07
C ALA A 10 -6.21 -7.54 -10.02
N ASN A 11 -6.56 -6.32 -9.61
CA ASN A 11 -7.36 -5.40 -10.42
C ASN A 11 -6.54 -4.59 -11.44
N THR A 12 -5.21 -4.61 -11.41
CA THR A 12 -4.31 -3.99 -12.40
C THR A 12 -2.96 -4.72 -12.41
N ALA A 13 -2.31 -4.84 -13.57
CA ALA A 13 -0.94 -5.33 -13.69
C ALA A 13 0.05 -4.34 -13.03
N TRP A 14 -0.23 -3.03 -13.13
CA TRP A 14 0.51 -1.98 -12.43
C TRP A 14 0.67 -2.26 -10.93
N SER A 15 -0.40 -2.64 -10.24
CA SER A 15 -0.36 -2.88 -8.80
C SER A 15 0.46 -4.12 -8.43
N VAL A 16 0.44 -5.14 -9.29
CA VAL A 16 1.25 -6.35 -9.10
C VAL A 16 2.73 -6.01 -9.30
N PHE A 17 3.08 -5.31 -10.37
CA PHE A 17 4.45 -4.93 -10.65
C PHE A 17 5.04 -4.02 -9.57
N ASN A 18 4.35 -2.93 -9.24
CA ASN A 18 4.92 -1.91 -8.36
C ASN A 18 4.92 -2.29 -6.88
N PHE A 19 3.92 -3.07 -6.43
CA PHE A 19 3.82 -3.40 -4.99
C PHE A 19 4.32 -4.79 -4.64
N ARG A 20 4.48 -5.70 -5.62
CA ARG A 20 4.86 -7.11 -5.36
C ARG A 20 6.12 -7.52 -6.13
N HIS A 21 6.86 -6.53 -6.66
CA HIS A 21 8.08 -6.79 -7.43
C HIS A 21 9.08 -7.67 -6.65
N GLY A 22 9.38 -7.34 -5.40
CA GLY A 22 10.26 -8.13 -4.55
C GLY A 22 9.71 -9.53 -4.27
N LEU A 23 8.39 -9.65 -4.02
CA LEU A 23 7.74 -10.97 -3.84
C LEU A 23 7.84 -11.82 -5.11
N LEU A 24 7.55 -11.25 -6.29
CA LEU A 24 7.65 -11.96 -7.57
C LEU A 24 9.06 -12.45 -7.83
N ASN A 25 10.07 -11.57 -7.70
CA ASN A 25 11.47 -11.92 -7.86
C ASN A 25 11.87 -13.07 -6.93
N ARG A 26 11.43 -13.01 -5.67
CA ARG A 26 11.73 -14.07 -4.71
C ARG A 26 11.08 -15.39 -5.09
N LEU A 27 9.80 -15.40 -5.44
CA LEU A 27 9.11 -16.64 -5.83
C LEU A 27 9.69 -17.25 -7.10
N LEU A 28 10.00 -16.44 -8.11
CA LEU A 28 10.63 -16.89 -9.35
C LEU A 28 12.03 -17.46 -9.08
N SER A 29 12.84 -16.80 -8.23
CA SER A 29 14.18 -17.27 -7.87
C SER A 29 14.15 -18.56 -7.04
N ASP A 30 13.12 -18.73 -6.22
CA ASP A 30 12.88 -19.97 -5.48
C ASP A 30 12.34 -21.11 -6.39
N GLY A 31 12.08 -20.83 -7.69
CA GLY A 31 11.70 -21.83 -8.69
C GLY A 31 10.19 -22.04 -8.84
N TYR A 32 9.35 -21.15 -8.30
CA TYR A 32 7.92 -21.18 -8.57
C TYR A 32 7.61 -20.78 -10.02
N HIS A 33 6.53 -21.33 -10.56
CA HIS A 33 5.91 -20.83 -11.78
C HIS A 33 4.83 -19.82 -11.39
N ILE A 34 4.87 -18.62 -11.96
CA ILE A 34 3.96 -17.53 -11.58
C ILE A 34 3.13 -17.12 -12.79
N SER A 35 1.81 -17.16 -12.65
CA SER A 35 0.88 -16.53 -13.59
C SER A 35 0.18 -15.34 -12.93
N VAL A 36 0.16 -14.19 -13.58
CA VAL A 36 -0.55 -12.98 -13.17
C VAL A 36 -1.81 -12.84 -14.01
N VAL A 37 -2.95 -12.81 -13.35
CA VAL A 37 -4.29 -12.64 -13.95
C VAL A 37 -4.80 -11.25 -13.56
N ALA A 38 -4.75 -10.29 -14.46
CA ALA A 38 -5.13 -8.90 -14.23
C ALA A 38 -5.54 -8.23 -15.54
N PRO A 39 -6.31 -7.12 -15.50
CA PRO A 39 -6.53 -6.29 -16.69
C PRO A 39 -5.20 -5.86 -17.32
N ASN A 40 -5.14 -5.94 -18.64
CA ASN A 40 -3.93 -5.60 -19.39
C ASN A 40 -3.64 -4.10 -19.32
N ASP A 41 -2.41 -3.73 -19.01
CA ASP A 41 -1.93 -2.35 -18.96
C ASP A 41 -0.44 -2.28 -19.39
N LYS A 42 0.15 -1.07 -19.37
CA LYS A 42 1.56 -0.85 -19.76
C LYS A 42 2.59 -1.64 -18.94
N PHE A 43 2.22 -2.23 -17.81
CA PHE A 43 3.08 -3.05 -16.96
C PHE A 43 3.01 -4.55 -17.26
N SER A 44 2.04 -4.97 -18.09
CA SER A 44 1.92 -6.38 -18.49
C SER A 44 3.16 -6.90 -19.20
N GLY A 45 3.81 -6.09 -20.04
CA GLY A 45 5.09 -6.40 -20.66
C GLY A 45 6.21 -6.60 -19.64
N LYS A 46 6.33 -5.66 -18.69
CA LYS A 46 7.34 -5.73 -17.62
C LYS A 46 7.21 -6.99 -16.74
N LEU A 47 5.98 -7.43 -16.46
CA LEU A 47 5.74 -8.69 -15.73
C LEU A 47 6.18 -9.92 -16.54
N LYS A 48 5.99 -9.92 -17.88
CA LYS A 48 6.50 -10.98 -18.77
C LYS A 48 8.02 -10.99 -18.80
N ASP A 49 8.65 -9.83 -18.87
CA ASP A 49 10.11 -9.68 -18.86
C ASP A 49 10.73 -10.20 -17.54
N MET A 50 9.98 -10.14 -16.44
CA MET A 50 10.37 -10.77 -15.15
C MET A 50 10.29 -12.30 -15.19
N GLY A 51 9.61 -12.92 -16.18
CA GLY A 51 9.39 -14.35 -16.26
C GLY A 51 8.02 -14.82 -15.76
N CYS A 52 7.05 -13.93 -15.59
CA CYS A 52 5.67 -14.29 -15.26
C CYS A 52 4.85 -14.55 -16.53
N ASP A 53 3.94 -15.51 -16.49
CA ASP A 53 2.85 -15.57 -17.47
C ASP A 53 1.82 -14.48 -17.13
N VAL A 54 1.39 -13.72 -18.14
CA VAL A 54 0.39 -12.67 -17.93
C VAL A 54 -0.86 -12.98 -18.74
N ILE A 55 -1.99 -13.04 -18.06
CA ILE A 55 -3.30 -13.38 -18.62
C ILE A 55 -4.21 -12.19 -18.43
N ASP A 56 -4.77 -11.70 -19.54
CA ASP A 56 -5.71 -10.60 -19.50
C ASP A 56 -7.02 -11.01 -18.83
N LEU A 57 -7.45 -10.21 -17.86
CA LEU A 57 -8.73 -10.36 -17.16
C LEU A 57 -9.58 -9.13 -17.42
N PRO A 58 -10.52 -9.17 -18.37
CA PRO A 58 -11.43 -8.06 -18.60
C PRO A 58 -12.32 -7.84 -17.37
N MET A 59 -11.90 -6.95 -16.49
CA MET A 59 -12.55 -6.63 -15.24
C MET A 59 -12.64 -5.12 -15.04
N SER A 60 -13.84 -4.59 -14.89
CA SER A 60 -14.01 -3.21 -14.45
C SER A 60 -13.69 -3.10 -12.96
N ALA A 61 -12.77 -2.20 -12.60
CA ALA A 61 -12.46 -1.90 -11.20
C ALA A 61 -13.66 -1.24 -10.47
N LYS A 62 -14.61 -0.67 -11.22
CA LYS A 62 -15.82 0.00 -10.73
C LYS A 62 -17.05 -0.62 -11.37
N GLY A 63 -18.12 -0.72 -10.62
CA GLY A 63 -19.40 -1.25 -11.08
C GLY A 63 -19.90 -2.39 -10.20
N VAL A 64 -21.19 -2.36 -9.90
CA VAL A 64 -21.93 -3.34 -9.09
C VAL A 64 -23.02 -3.99 -9.96
N ASN A 65 -22.64 -4.45 -11.16
CA ASN A 65 -23.56 -5.16 -12.04
C ASN A 65 -23.49 -6.67 -11.75
N PRO A 66 -24.54 -7.29 -11.21
CA PRO A 66 -24.53 -8.72 -10.87
C PRO A 66 -24.23 -9.64 -12.06
N PHE A 67 -24.65 -9.27 -13.26
CA PHE A 67 -24.37 -10.07 -14.47
C PHE A 67 -22.88 -10.08 -14.82
N ASP A 68 -22.21 -8.93 -14.69
CA ASP A 68 -20.77 -8.85 -14.93
C ASP A 68 -19.98 -9.58 -13.83
N ASP A 69 -20.49 -9.59 -12.62
CA ASP A 69 -19.89 -10.29 -11.48
C ASP A 69 -20.01 -11.83 -11.66
N ILE A 70 -21.14 -12.34 -12.14
CA ILE A 70 -21.30 -13.77 -12.49
C ILE A 70 -20.37 -14.16 -13.66
N LYS A 71 -20.29 -13.31 -14.69
CA LYS A 71 -19.35 -13.53 -15.81
C LYS A 71 -17.91 -13.59 -15.30
N LEU A 72 -17.53 -12.71 -14.36
CA LEU A 72 -16.19 -12.68 -13.76
C LEU A 72 -15.90 -13.98 -13.00
N VAL A 73 -16.82 -14.49 -12.17
CA VAL A 73 -16.65 -15.78 -11.48
C VAL A 73 -16.46 -16.91 -12.49
N THR A 74 -17.29 -16.95 -13.55
CA THR A 74 -17.21 -17.99 -14.59
C THR A 74 -15.88 -17.93 -15.35
N LEU A 75 -15.40 -16.71 -15.67
CA LEU A 75 -14.15 -16.52 -16.37
C LEU A 75 -12.96 -16.93 -15.51
N LEU A 76 -12.92 -16.49 -14.23
CA LEU A 76 -11.89 -16.90 -13.28
C LEU A 76 -11.90 -18.41 -13.05
N TYR A 77 -13.07 -19.04 -12.92
CA TYR A 77 -13.16 -20.49 -12.83
C TYR A 77 -12.53 -21.18 -14.05
N ARG A 78 -12.84 -20.71 -15.28
CA ARG A 78 -12.25 -21.26 -16.52
C ARG A 78 -10.73 -21.11 -16.54
N TYR A 79 -10.21 -19.94 -16.13
CA TYR A 79 -8.78 -19.70 -16.04
C TYR A 79 -8.12 -20.64 -15.01
N TYR A 80 -8.70 -20.78 -13.82
CA TYR A 80 -8.17 -21.67 -12.79
C TYR A 80 -8.17 -23.13 -13.22
N ARG A 81 -9.21 -23.58 -13.91
CA ARG A 81 -9.25 -24.94 -14.46
C ARG A 81 -8.22 -25.17 -15.56
N LYS A 82 -8.01 -24.17 -16.42
CA LYS A 82 -7.02 -24.23 -17.52
C LYS A 82 -5.58 -24.18 -17.01
N LEU A 83 -5.30 -23.29 -16.06
CA LEU A 83 -3.97 -23.09 -15.49
C LEU A 83 -3.60 -24.19 -14.50
N ASN A 84 -4.60 -24.77 -13.84
CA ASN A 84 -4.45 -25.79 -12.80
C ASN A 84 -3.35 -25.45 -11.79
N PRO A 85 -3.40 -24.26 -11.10
CA PRO A 85 -2.37 -23.87 -10.16
C PRO A 85 -2.48 -24.64 -8.85
N ASP A 86 -1.37 -24.75 -8.14
CA ASP A 86 -1.32 -25.32 -6.80
C ASP A 86 -1.88 -24.37 -5.74
N PHE A 87 -1.80 -23.04 -5.99
CA PHE A 87 -2.30 -22.02 -5.06
C PHE A 87 -2.67 -20.72 -5.79
N ILE A 88 -3.64 -19.98 -5.22
CA ILE A 88 -4.08 -18.70 -5.78
C ILE A 88 -3.99 -17.62 -4.70
N ILE A 89 -3.45 -16.44 -5.08
CA ILE A 89 -3.38 -15.25 -4.22
C ILE A 89 -4.26 -14.16 -4.84
N HIS A 90 -5.26 -13.71 -4.11
CA HIS A 90 -6.19 -12.68 -4.53
C HIS A 90 -5.87 -11.34 -3.84
N TYR A 91 -5.83 -10.27 -4.62
CA TYR A 91 -5.68 -8.90 -4.14
C TYR A 91 -6.86 -8.05 -4.55
N THR A 92 -7.28 -7.13 -3.69
CA THR A 92 -8.37 -6.19 -3.90
C THR A 92 -9.78 -6.81 -3.88
N ILE A 93 -10.82 -5.96 -3.89
CA ILE A 93 -12.20 -6.34 -3.57
C ILE A 93 -12.74 -7.43 -4.48
N LYS A 94 -12.76 -7.20 -5.81
CA LYS A 94 -13.37 -8.15 -6.77
C LYS A 94 -12.64 -9.49 -6.84
N PRO A 95 -11.30 -9.55 -6.97
CA PRO A 95 -10.56 -10.80 -6.86
C PRO A 95 -10.76 -11.51 -5.51
N ASN A 96 -10.79 -10.78 -4.40
CA ASN A 96 -11.03 -11.38 -3.08
C ASN A 96 -12.41 -12.05 -2.98
N ILE A 97 -13.46 -11.43 -3.52
CA ILE A 97 -14.81 -11.98 -3.48
C ILE A 97 -14.99 -13.05 -4.55
N TYR A 98 -14.91 -12.65 -5.82
CA TYR A 98 -15.26 -13.51 -6.95
C TYR A 98 -14.18 -14.55 -7.26
N GLY A 99 -12.91 -14.20 -7.06
CA GLY A 99 -11.81 -15.14 -7.19
C GLY A 99 -11.83 -16.23 -6.12
N SER A 100 -12.16 -15.90 -4.87
CA SER A 100 -12.30 -16.91 -3.80
C SER A 100 -13.45 -17.87 -4.06
N LEU A 101 -14.57 -17.38 -4.62
CA LEU A 101 -15.69 -18.24 -5.04
C LEU A 101 -15.29 -19.17 -6.19
N ALA A 102 -14.65 -18.62 -7.23
CA ALA A 102 -14.15 -19.39 -8.36
C ALA A 102 -13.11 -20.44 -7.94
N ALA A 103 -12.19 -20.09 -7.04
CA ALA A 103 -11.17 -21.00 -6.49
C ALA A 103 -11.84 -22.16 -5.72
N LYS A 104 -12.88 -21.87 -4.93
CA LYS A 104 -13.67 -22.92 -4.24
C LYS A 104 -14.31 -23.87 -5.22
N ILE A 105 -14.93 -23.35 -6.29
CA ILE A 105 -15.58 -24.19 -7.32
C ILE A 105 -14.54 -25.03 -8.07
N ALA A 106 -13.36 -24.47 -8.31
CA ALA A 106 -12.25 -25.19 -8.96
C ALA A 106 -11.53 -26.19 -8.04
N GLY A 107 -11.78 -26.16 -6.72
CA GLY A 107 -11.12 -27.03 -5.74
C GLY A 107 -9.69 -26.61 -5.40
N ILE A 108 -9.30 -25.36 -5.70
CA ILE A 108 -7.92 -24.87 -5.55
C ILE A 108 -7.81 -24.02 -4.27
N PRO A 109 -6.80 -24.25 -3.41
CA PRO A 109 -6.59 -23.45 -2.21
C PRO A 109 -6.19 -22.02 -2.56
N SER A 110 -6.63 -21.05 -1.73
CA SER A 110 -6.36 -19.64 -1.99
C SER A 110 -6.11 -18.83 -0.72
N LEU A 111 -5.45 -17.68 -0.90
CA LEU A 111 -5.26 -16.60 0.05
C LEU A 111 -6.00 -15.36 -0.46
N ALA A 112 -6.70 -14.65 0.41
CA ALA A 112 -7.29 -13.36 0.10
C ALA A 112 -6.57 -12.25 0.87
N ILE A 113 -6.18 -11.15 0.21
CA ILE A 113 -5.47 -10.04 0.82
C ILE A 113 -6.28 -8.76 0.64
N THR A 114 -6.72 -8.19 1.76
CA THR A 114 -7.44 -6.91 1.79
C THR A 114 -6.44 -5.76 1.87
N THR A 115 -6.31 -5.02 0.77
CA THR A 115 -5.35 -3.91 0.65
C THR A 115 -5.89 -2.57 1.16
N GLY A 116 -6.95 -2.62 1.96
CA GLY A 116 -7.72 -1.50 2.50
C GLY A 116 -9.20 -1.69 2.23
N LEU A 117 -10.05 -1.18 3.13
CA LEU A 117 -11.50 -1.39 3.04
C LEU A 117 -12.18 -0.55 1.95
N GLY A 118 -11.49 0.49 1.46
CA GLY A 118 -12.05 1.39 0.46
C GLY A 118 -13.33 2.11 0.93
N TYR A 119 -13.97 2.78 0.00
CA TYR A 119 -15.17 3.60 0.22
C TYR A 119 -16.37 2.80 0.76
N THR A 120 -16.46 1.50 0.47
CA THR A 120 -17.59 0.62 0.82
C THR A 120 -17.77 0.36 2.32
N PHE A 121 -16.75 0.61 3.14
CA PHE A 121 -16.84 0.42 4.59
C PHE A 121 -16.90 1.74 5.37
N VAL A 122 -16.63 2.87 4.70
CA VAL A 122 -16.71 4.21 5.31
C VAL A 122 -18.17 4.69 5.41
N ASN A 123 -19.03 4.22 4.51
CA ASN A 123 -20.43 4.61 4.42
C ASN A 123 -21.35 3.41 4.70
N ASP A 124 -22.36 3.60 5.55
CA ASP A 124 -23.36 2.55 5.85
C ASP A 124 -24.54 2.62 4.86
N ASN A 125 -24.24 2.57 3.56
CA ASN A 125 -25.23 2.57 2.50
C ASN A 125 -25.59 1.13 2.06
N PHE A 126 -26.61 1.01 1.20
CA PHE A 126 -27.08 -0.29 0.69
C PHE A 126 -25.99 -1.08 -0.04
N ILE A 127 -25.12 -0.40 -0.80
CA ILE A 127 -23.99 -1.03 -1.51
C ILE A 127 -22.98 -1.64 -0.53
N ALA A 128 -22.71 -0.94 0.58
CA ALA A 128 -21.84 -1.44 1.65
C ALA A 128 -22.42 -2.71 2.31
N LYS A 129 -23.74 -2.75 2.52
CA LYS A 129 -24.41 -3.95 3.06
C LYS A 129 -24.28 -5.14 2.11
N ILE A 130 -24.49 -4.95 0.81
CA ILE A 130 -24.30 -6.00 -0.20
C ILE A 130 -22.83 -6.47 -0.20
N ALA A 131 -21.87 -5.55 -0.22
CA ALA A 131 -20.45 -5.90 -0.22
C ALA A 131 -20.05 -6.71 1.02
N ARG A 132 -20.56 -6.34 2.21
CA ARG A 132 -20.37 -7.12 3.44
C ARG A 132 -20.93 -8.54 3.34
N GLN A 133 -22.12 -8.74 2.77
CA GLN A 133 -22.68 -10.07 2.57
C GLN A 133 -21.84 -10.91 1.58
N LEU A 134 -21.37 -10.30 0.49
CA LEU A 134 -20.49 -10.96 -0.46
C LEU A 134 -19.17 -11.37 0.18
N TYR A 135 -18.55 -10.51 0.99
CA TYR A 135 -17.35 -10.84 1.75
C TYR A 135 -17.59 -11.98 2.74
N LYS A 136 -18.70 -11.93 3.50
CA LYS A 136 -19.08 -12.98 4.46
C LYS A 136 -19.22 -14.35 3.79
N MET A 137 -19.77 -14.37 2.58
CA MET A 137 -19.90 -15.59 1.79
C MET A 137 -18.55 -16.06 1.27
N ALA A 138 -17.78 -15.16 0.64
CA ALA A 138 -16.56 -15.50 -0.06
C ALA A 138 -15.41 -15.89 0.90
N PHE A 139 -15.27 -15.20 2.04
CA PHE A 139 -14.17 -15.42 2.99
C PHE A 139 -14.29 -16.70 3.83
N ARG A 140 -15.34 -17.47 3.63
CA ARG A 140 -15.42 -18.86 4.14
C ARG A 140 -14.43 -19.81 3.45
N TYR A 141 -13.99 -19.49 2.23
CA TYR A 141 -13.28 -20.43 1.37
C TYR A 141 -11.74 -20.29 1.36
N PRO A 142 -11.13 -19.10 1.35
CA PRO A 142 -9.70 -18.97 1.43
C PRO A 142 -9.13 -19.68 2.67
N LYS A 143 -7.90 -20.18 2.56
CA LYS A 143 -7.16 -20.76 3.70
C LYS A 143 -6.90 -19.72 4.78
N GLU A 144 -6.49 -18.53 4.37
CA GLU A 144 -6.27 -17.36 5.22
C GLU A 144 -6.81 -16.10 4.53
N VAL A 145 -7.14 -15.09 5.32
CA VAL A 145 -7.48 -13.73 4.86
C VAL A 145 -6.53 -12.77 5.56
N TRP A 146 -5.74 -12.05 4.78
CA TRP A 146 -4.74 -11.15 5.31
C TRP A 146 -5.19 -9.70 5.23
N PHE A 147 -4.90 -8.95 6.30
CA PHE A 147 -5.20 -7.53 6.44
C PHE A 147 -3.90 -6.76 6.58
N LEU A 148 -3.84 -5.54 6.03
CA LEU A 148 -2.62 -4.74 6.10
C LEU A 148 -2.47 -3.99 7.42
N ASN A 149 -3.59 -3.71 8.12
CA ASN A 149 -3.62 -3.05 9.41
C ASN A 149 -4.63 -3.71 10.35
N GLU A 150 -4.48 -3.48 11.66
CA GLU A 150 -5.32 -4.10 12.68
C GLU A 150 -6.74 -3.53 12.69
N ASP A 151 -6.95 -2.24 12.41
CA ASP A 151 -8.28 -1.64 12.38
C ASP A 151 -9.17 -2.31 11.32
N ASP A 152 -8.63 -2.59 10.13
CA ASP A 152 -9.35 -3.29 9.06
C ASP A 152 -9.66 -4.73 9.46
N ARG A 153 -8.70 -5.42 10.10
CA ARG A 153 -8.90 -6.78 10.61
C ARG A 153 -10.03 -6.81 11.64
N GLN A 154 -10.00 -5.90 12.62
CA GLN A 154 -11.04 -5.81 13.66
C GLN A 154 -12.41 -5.46 13.08
N ALA A 155 -12.47 -4.57 12.09
CA ALA A 155 -13.73 -4.24 11.42
C ALA A 155 -14.35 -5.49 10.77
N PHE A 156 -13.57 -6.33 10.10
CA PHE A 156 -14.09 -7.57 9.49
C PHE A 156 -14.53 -8.60 10.53
N LEU A 157 -13.82 -8.71 11.65
CA LEU A 157 -14.20 -9.57 12.77
C LEU A 157 -15.50 -9.09 13.42
N ALA A 158 -15.62 -7.80 13.70
CA ALA A 158 -16.80 -7.20 14.32
C ALA A 158 -18.09 -7.41 13.49
N TYR A 159 -17.97 -7.32 12.16
CA TYR A 159 -19.07 -7.65 11.25
C TYR A 159 -19.24 -9.15 10.98
N SER A 160 -18.46 -10.03 11.62
CA SER A 160 -18.47 -11.48 11.40
C SER A 160 -18.31 -11.87 9.92
N LEU A 161 -17.47 -11.14 9.17
CA LEU A 161 -17.19 -11.38 7.74
C LEU A 161 -16.12 -12.46 7.54
N VAL A 162 -15.27 -12.66 8.53
CA VAL A 162 -14.21 -13.66 8.55
C VAL A 162 -14.10 -14.27 9.94
N SER A 163 -13.69 -15.53 10.03
CA SER A 163 -13.39 -16.17 11.33
C SER A 163 -11.99 -15.77 11.82
N GLU A 164 -11.83 -15.66 13.13
CA GLU A 164 -10.59 -15.20 13.76
C GLU A 164 -9.36 -16.05 13.39
N ASN A 165 -9.55 -17.38 13.34
CA ASN A 165 -8.47 -18.30 12.96
C ASN A 165 -7.93 -18.06 11.54
N LYS A 166 -8.73 -17.51 10.62
CA LYS A 166 -8.34 -17.17 9.25
C LYS A 166 -7.82 -15.74 9.11
N ALA A 167 -8.26 -14.82 9.95
CA ALA A 167 -7.89 -13.40 9.89
C ALA A 167 -6.46 -13.18 10.39
N LYS A 168 -5.53 -12.89 9.50
CA LYS A 168 -4.12 -12.68 9.82
C LYS A 168 -3.69 -11.25 9.46
N LEU A 169 -2.64 -10.76 10.14
CA LEU A 169 -2.09 -9.42 9.91
C LEU A 169 -0.79 -9.49 9.12
N LEU A 170 -0.74 -8.77 7.99
CA LEU A 170 0.44 -8.70 7.13
C LEU A 170 1.37 -7.52 7.48
N HIS A 171 0.87 -6.45 8.05
CA HIS A 171 1.57 -5.17 8.28
C HIS A 171 2.05 -4.50 6.99
N GLY A 172 1.11 -4.27 6.06
CA GLY A 172 1.42 -3.62 4.79
C GLY A 172 2.01 -4.55 3.73
N GLU A 173 2.32 -3.97 2.58
CA GLU A 173 2.93 -4.67 1.43
C GLU A 173 4.47 -4.64 1.49
N GLY A 174 5.03 -3.92 2.47
CA GLY A 174 6.46 -3.71 2.61
C GLY A 174 7.03 -2.65 1.69
N VAL A 175 8.29 -2.27 1.93
CA VAL A 175 9.07 -1.36 1.10
C VAL A 175 10.49 -1.90 0.92
N ASN A 176 11.06 -1.71 -0.27
CA ASN A 176 12.46 -2.05 -0.52
C ASN A 176 13.38 -1.00 0.10
N VAL A 177 13.88 -1.26 1.29
CA VAL A 177 14.71 -0.33 2.07
C VAL A 177 16.11 -0.10 1.49
N SER A 178 16.55 -0.95 0.56
CA SER A 178 17.80 -0.77 -0.17
C SER A 178 17.61 0.19 -1.35
N HIS A 179 16.47 0.12 -2.03
CA HIS A 179 16.09 1.04 -3.10
C HIS A 179 15.72 2.42 -2.54
N PHE A 180 14.92 2.45 -1.47
CA PHE A 180 14.57 3.66 -0.73
C PHE A 180 15.54 3.85 0.45
N SER A 181 16.75 4.27 0.14
CA SER A 181 17.79 4.60 1.13
C SER A 181 17.94 6.12 1.24
N PRO A 182 18.41 6.64 2.40
CA PRO A 182 18.70 8.05 2.53
C PRO A 182 19.69 8.54 1.46
N ILE A 183 19.37 9.65 0.83
CA ILE A 183 20.22 10.35 -0.13
C ILE A 183 20.68 11.63 0.57
N SER A 184 21.98 11.88 0.58
CA SER A 184 22.53 13.11 1.13
C SER A 184 21.96 14.31 0.35
N SER A 185 21.20 15.15 1.02
CA SER A 185 20.74 16.42 0.47
C SER A 185 21.56 17.57 1.06
N SER A 186 21.78 18.60 0.29
CA SER A 186 22.48 19.83 0.70
C SER A 186 21.56 20.74 1.54
N SER A 187 20.72 20.17 2.40
CA SER A 187 19.79 20.94 3.23
C SER A 187 20.51 21.58 4.41
N GLY A 188 21.13 22.70 4.12
CA GLY A 188 21.56 23.69 5.12
C GLY A 188 20.66 24.91 5.00
N ASN A 189 20.14 25.42 6.08
CA ASN A 189 19.44 26.73 6.24
C ASN A 189 18.36 27.09 5.18
N ASN A 190 17.82 26.12 4.45
CA ASN A 190 16.75 26.36 3.48
C ASN A 190 15.40 26.43 4.20
N PRO A 191 14.41 27.13 3.63
CA PRO A 191 13.05 27.13 4.13
C PRO A 191 12.50 25.72 4.21
N THR A 192 11.72 25.43 5.28
CA THR A 192 11.13 24.10 5.48
C THR A 192 10.19 23.76 4.35
N THR A 193 10.40 22.60 3.72
CA THR A 193 9.60 22.09 2.60
C THR A 193 8.80 20.88 3.01
N PHE A 194 7.49 20.97 2.81
CA PHE A 194 6.53 19.88 3.01
C PHE A 194 6.10 19.29 1.67
N LEU A 195 6.03 17.96 1.57
CA LEU A 195 5.61 17.25 0.36
C LEU A 195 4.43 16.33 0.67
N LEU A 196 3.37 16.39 -0.14
CA LEU A 196 2.30 15.40 -0.16
C LEU A 196 2.40 14.57 -1.42
N VAL A 197 2.54 13.25 -1.26
CA VAL A 197 2.63 12.29 -2.37
C VAL A 197 1.40 11.39 -2.39
N ALA A 198 0.47 11.65 -3.28
CA ALA A 198 -0.74 10.84 -3.46
C ALA A 198 -1.40 11.13 -4.82
N ARG A 199 -2.35 10.29 -5.24
CA ARG A 199 -3.30 10.69 -6.28
C ARG A 199 -4.09 11.92 -5.80
N MET A 200 -4.38 12.85 -6.68
CA MET A 200 -5.10 14.08 -6.35
C MET A 200 -6.58 13.79 -6.07
N LEU A 201 -6.87 13.33 -4.86
CA LEU A 201 -8.20 12.94 -4.39
C LEU A 201 -8.50 13.64 -3.05
N TRP A 202 -9.75 14.07 -2.86
CA TRP A 202 -10.20 14.72 -1.62
C TRP A 202 -10.01 13.82 -0.38
N ASP A 203 -10.23 12.51 -0.50
CA ASP A 203 -10.07 11.56 0.59
C ASP A 203 -8.60 11.32 1.01
N LYS A 204 -7.62 11.86 0.27
CA LYS A 204 -6.22 11.93 0.67
C LYS A 204 -5.90 13.12 1.59
N GLY A 205 -6.91 13.94 1.90
CA GLY A 205 -6.77 15.09 2.79
C GLY A 205 -6.04 16.27 2.15
N ILE A 206 -6.05 16.36 0.80
CA ILE A 206 -5.38 17.44 0.07
C ILE A 206 -6.03 18.79 0.40
N GLY A 207 -7.35 18.83 0.57
CA GLY A 207 -8.04 20.05 1.00
C GLY A 207 -7.51 20.57 2.34
N GLU A 208 -7.39 19.69 3.33
CA GLU A 208 -6.82 20.01 4.64
C GLU A 208 -5.35 20.42 4.55
N TYR A 209 -4.58 19.81 3.64
CA TYR A 209 -3.20 20.17 3.39
C TYR A 209 -3.08 21.61 2.85
N ILE A 210 -3.90 21.99 1.87
CA ILE A 210 -3.94 23.34 1.33
C ILE A 210 -4.36 24.36 2.38
N GLU A 211 -5.42 24.08 3.14
CA GLU A 211 -5.89 24.97 4.20
C GLU A 211 -4.84 25.14 5.32
N ALA A 212 -4.16 24.05 5.71
CA ALA A 212 -3.05 24.12 6.67
C ALA A 212 -1.87 24.92 6.09
N ALA A 213 -1.55 24.75 4.80
CA ALA A 213 -0.51 25.51 4.13
C ALA A 213 -0.76 27.02 4.15
N ARG A 214 -2.01 27.47 3.96
CA ARG A 214 -2.40 28.88 4.08
C ARG A 214 -2.13 29.41 5.50
N VAL A 215 -2.52 28.66 6.52
CA VAL A 215 -2.29 29.00 7.93
C VAL A 215 -0.79 29.10 8.21
N ILE A 216 -0.02 28.13 7.78
CA ILE A 216 1.45 28.11 8.03
C ILE A 216 2.13 29.26 7.29
N LYS A 217 1.84 29.49 6.02
CA LYS A 217 2.45 30.58 5.24
C LYS A 217 2.16 31.96 5.81
N SER A 218 1.02 32.16 6.47
CA SER A 218 0.73 33.44 7.13
C SER A 218 1.66 33.72 8.33
N LYS A 219 2.18 32.67 9.00
CA LYS A 219 3.12 32.78 10.14
C LYS A 219 4.57 32.62 9.72
N TYR A 220 4.83 31.74 8.72
CA TYR A 220 6.15 31.34 8.23
C TYR A 220 6.19 31.49 6.71
N PRO A 221 6.31 32.72 6.17
CA PRO A 221 6.16 33.00 4.72
C PRO A 221 7.12 32.25 3.82
N ASN A 222 8.28 31.88 4.33
CA ASN A 222 9.34 31.19 3.57
C ASN A 222 9.14 29.68 3.47
N THR A 223 8.05 29.10 4.02
CA THR A 223 7.78 27.65 3.90
C THR A 223 7.29 27.27 2.50
N HIS A 224 7.69 26.08 2.05
CA HIS A 224 7.29 25.53 0.75
C HIS A 224 6.37 24.32 0.92
N PHE A 225 5.35 24.23 0.07
CA PHE A 225 4.39 23.14 0.04
C PHE A 225 4.30 22.58 -1.36
N GLN A 226 4.46 21.25 -1.48
CA GLN A 226 4.49 20.56 -2.76
C GLN A 226 3.46 19.44 -2.81
N LEU A 227 2.86 19.25 -3.99
CA LEU A 227 1.98 18.14 -4.32
C LEU A 227 2.60 17.30 -5.45
N LEU A 228 2.63 15.98 -5.27
CA LEU A 228 3.12 15.05 -6.28
C LEU A 228 2.12 13.90 -6.46
N GLY A 229 1.66 13.67 -7.68
CA GLY A 229 0.83 12.53 -8.04
C GLY A 229 -0.22 12.85 -9.11
N ALA A 230 -0.83 11.82 -9.67
CA ALA A 230 -1.75 11.96 -10.80
C ALA A 230 -3.07 12.66 -10.41
N CYS A 231 -3.55 13.55 -11.28
CA CYS A 231 -4.82 14.29 -11.17
C CYS A 231 -5.85 13.93 -12.25
N ASP A 232 -5.57 12.93 -13.09
CA ASP A 232 -6.39 12.51 -14.23
C ASP A 232 -7.01 11.11 -14.06
N VAL A 233 -7.05 10.61 -12.83
CA VAL A 233 -7.59 9.28 -12.52
C VAL A 233 -9.12 9.31 -12.43
N PRO A 234 -9.85 8.39 -13.05
CA PRO A 234 -11.31 8.34 -12.96
C PRO A 234 -11.76 7.93 -11.55
N ASN A 235 -12.04 8.92 -10.70
CA ASN A 235 -12.46 8.73 -9.31
C ASN A 235 -13.50 9.80 -8.91
N PRO A 236 -14.62 9.44 -8.21
CA PRO A 236 -15.60 10.42 -7.73
C PRO A 236 -15.01 11.48 -6.78
N SER A 237 -13.92 11.14 -6.09
CA SER A 237 -13.21 12.04 -5.16
C SER A 237 -12.07 12.81 -5.83
N LEU A 238 -12.05 12.88 -7.18
CA LEU A 238 -11.00 13.56 -7.94
C LEU A 238 -10.98 15.06 -7.66
N ILE A 239 -9.77 15.60 -7.47
CA ILE A 239 -9.47 17.02 -7.52
C ILE A 239 -9.02 17.33 -8.96
N SER A 240 -9.72 18.24 -9.62
CA SER A 240 -9.43 18.59 -11.02
C SER A 240 -8.09 19.34 -11.14
N ARG A 241 -7.48 19.26 -12.32
CA ARG A 241 -6.27 20.04 -12.63
C ARG A 241 -6.51 21.56 -12.53
N GLU A 242 -7.73 21.98 -12.84
CA GLU A 242 -8.17 23.38 -12.71
C GLU A 242 -8.13 23.83 -11.24
N GLN A 243 -8.68 23.02 -10.33
CA GLN A 243 -8.64 23.31 -8.88
C GLN A 243 -7.22 23.40 -8.35
N ILE A 244 -6.32 22.52 -8.81
CA ILE A 244 -4.90 22.58 -8.46
C ILE A 244 -4.27 23.89 -8.98
N GLY A 245 -4.59 24.28 -10.22
CA GLY A 245 -4.11 25.54 -10.81
C GLY A 245 -4.54 26.79 -10.05
N ILE A 246 -5.74 26.78 -9.45
CA ILE A 246 -6.18 27.87 -8.55
C ILE A 246 -5.26 27.96 -7.34
N TRP A 247 -4.94 26.85 -6.68
CA TRP A 247 -4.05 26.83 -5.51
C TRP A 247 -2.60 27.21 -5.84
N GLU A 248 -2.11 26.86 -7.05
CA GLU A 248 -0.83 27.32 -7.57
C GLU A 248 -0.82 28.83 -7.79
N SER A 249 -1.88 29.38 -8.41
CA SER A 249 -1.99 30.83 -8.65
C SER A 249 -2.12 31.67 -7.38
N GLU A 250 -2.68 31.09 -6.31
CA GLU A 250 -2.67 31.68 -4.98
C GLU A 250 -1.26 31.66 -4.32
N GLY A 251 -0.29 30.99 -4.91
CA GLY A 251 1.04 30.80 -4.33
C GLY A 251 1.09 29.90 -3.07
N VAL A 252 0.03 29.12 -2.83
CA VAL A 252 -0.07 28.26 -1.63
C VAL A 252 0.77 27.01 -1.79
N VAL A 253 0.77 26.40 -2.98
CA VAL A 253 1.39 25.11 -3.25
C VAL A 253 2.00 25.09 -4.64
N GLU A 254 3.01 24.24 -4.83
CA GLU A 254 3.60 23.88 -6.12
C GLU A 254 3.17 22.45 -6.48
N TYR A 255 2.60 22.25 -7.68
CA TYR A 255 2.25 20.92 -8.17
C TYR A 255 3.33 20.38 -9.10
N LEU A 256 3.97 19.30 -8.69
CA LEU A 256 5.11 18.68 -9.39
C LEU A 256 4.68 17.65 -10.46
N GLY A 257 3.37 17.46 -10.67
CA GLY A 257 2.89 16.44 -11.61
C GLY A 257 3.11 15.01 -11.13
N THR A 258 3.67 14.16 -11.99
CA THR A 258 3.98 12.75 -11.69
C THR A 258 5.46 12.47 -11.99
N THR A 259 6.02 11.49 -11.30
CA THR A 259 7.39 11.02 -11.56
C THR A 259 7.46 9.49 -11.57
N ASP A 260 8.39 8.93 -12.32
CA ASP A 260 8.71 7.50 -12.28
C ASP A 260 9.68 7.17 -11.13
N ASP A 261 10.38 8.18 -10.57
CA ASP A 261 11.27 8.02 -9.41
C ASP A 261 10.99 9.11 -8.36
N VAL A 262 10.26 8.74 -7.33
CA VAL A 262 9.89 9.64 -6.24
C VAL A 262 11.06 9.98 -5.31
N ARG A 263 12.15 9.21 -5.35
CA ARG A 263 13.28 9.35 -4.43
C ARG A 263 13.98 10.71 -4.55
N THR A 264 14.12 11.21 -5.76
CA THR A 264 14.71 12.53 -6.02
C THR A 264 13.89 13.65 -5.41
N VAL A 265 12.56 13.56 -5.44
CA VAL A 265 11.67 14.54 -4.83
C VAL A 265 11.69 14.42 -3.31
N ILE A 266 11.54 13.19 -2.77
CA ILE A 266 11.58 12.95 -1.32
C ILE A 266 12.93 13.39 -0.72
N SER A 267 14.06 13.20 -1.41
CA SER A 267 15.36 13.58 -0.86
C SER A 267 15.48 15.09 -0.60
N ASN A 268 14.76 15.92 -1.35
CA ASN A 268 14.87 17.38 -1.31
C ASN A 268 13.85 18.07 -0.39
N VAL A 269 13.06 17.31 0.39
CA VAL A 269 12.08 17.88 1.33
C VAL A 269 12.41 17.56 2.77
N ASP A 270 11.88 18.35 3.71
CA ASP A 270 12.11 18.17 5.15
C ASP A 270 11.11 17.21 5.80
N CYS A 271 9.89 17.16 5.30
CA CYS A 271 8.81 16.33 5.86
C CYS A 271 7.84 15.88 4.77
N VAL A 272 7.39 14.63 4.86
CA VAL A 272 6.35 14.10 3.97
C VAL A 272 5.03 13.97 4.73
N VAL A 273 3.95 14.46 4.11
CA VAL A 273 2.65 14.65 4.75
C VAL A 273 1.59 13.84 4.04
N LEU A 274 0.75 13.10 4.79
CA LEU A 274 -0.42 12.41 4.23
C LEU A 274 -1.58 12.43 5.23
N PRO A 275 -2.47 13.44 5.19
CA PRO A 275 -3.62 13.56 6.08
C PRO A 275 -4.83 12.78 5.55
N SER A 276 -4.59 11.59 4.98
CA SER A 276 -5.61 10.75 4.37
C SER A 276 -6.66 10.30 5.39
N TYR A 277 -7.89 10.14 4.94
CA TYR A 277 -9.00 9.74 5.82
C TYR A 277 -8.97 8.24 6.18
N ARG A 278 -8.33 7.41 5.35
CA ARG A 278 -8.11 5.98 5.58
C ARG A 278 -7.15 5.41 4.54
N GLU A 279 -6.28 4.49 4.97
CA GLU A 279 -5.38 3.72 4.09
C GLU A 279 -5.37 2.23 4.48
N GLY A 280 -4.84 1.39 3.61
CA GLY A 280 -4.41 0.05 4.00
C GLY A 280 -3.16 0.14 4.88
N ILE A 281 -2.03 0.42 4.26
CA ILE A 281 -0.79 1.03 4.80
C ILE A 281 -0.25 1.89 3.66
N PRO A 282 -0.03 3.20 3.88
CA PRO A 282 0.36 4.10 2.79
C PRO A 282 1.81 3.87 2.39
N ARG A 283 2.02 3.30 1.20
CA ARG A 283 3.36 2.93 0.74
C ARG A 283 4.28 4.14 0.60
N THR A 284 3.77 5.27 0.12
CA THR A 284 4.56 6.50 -0.02
C THR A 284 5.13 6.99 1.32
N MET A 285 4.41 6.73 2.42
CA MET A 285 4.91 7.03 3.77
C MET A 285 6.00 6.06 4.19
N LEU A 286 5.90 4.77 3.84
CA LEU A 286 6.97 3.80 4.07
C LEU A 286 8.22 4.15 3.26
N GLU A 287 8.06 4.60 2.02
CA GLU A 287 9.14 5.04 1.14
C GLU A 287 9.86 6.27 1.73
N ALA A 288 9.09 7.26 2.19
CA ALA A 288 9.64 8.48 2.82
C ALA A 288 10.36 8.16 4.15
N ALA A 289 9.75 7.33 5.01
CA ALA A 289 10.39 6.91 6.26
C ALA A 289 11.64 6.05 5.99
N ALA A 290 11.63 5.17 4.98
CA ALA A 290 12.81 4.42 4.56
C ALA A 290 13.97 5.33 4.11
N MET A 291 13.65 6.51 3.55
CA MET A 291 14.59 7.56 3.20
C MET A 291 14.93 8.51 4.36
N ALA A 292 14.58 8.13 5.59
CA ALA A 292 14.81 8.88 6.81
C ALA A 292 14.17 10.30 6.80
N LYS A 293 12.97 10.44 6.25
CA LYS A 293 12.20 11.69 6.34
C LYS A 293 11.18 11.62 7.47
N PRO A 294 11.05 12.66 8.31
CA PRO A 294 9.94 12.82 9.23
C PRO A 294 8.60 12.76 8.51
N LEU A 295 7.58 12.22 9.17
CA LEU A 295 6.25 12.09 8.60
C LEU A 295 5.22 12.89 9.41
N ILE A 296 4.21 13.43 8.72
CA ILE A 296 2.95 13.85 9.34
C ILE A 296 1.83 13.06 8.68
N VAL A 297 1.06 12.32 9.48
CA VAL A 297 -0.07 11.53 8.98
C VAL A 297 -1.30 11.73 9.85
N SER A 298 -2.48 11.46 9.30
CA SER A 298 -3.70 11.46 10.10
C SER A 298 -3.74 10.29 11.09
N ASP A 299 -4.36 10.50 12.25
CA ASP A 299 -4.76 9.43 13.19
C ASP A 299 -5.95 8.65 12.61
N ALA A 300 -5.68 7.95 11.53
CA ALA A 300 -6.63 7.15 10.76
C ALA A 300 -6.10 5.72 10.58
N PRO A 301 -7.00 4.72 10.38
CA PRO A 301 -6.60 3.36 10.06
C PRO A 301 -5.58 3.30 8.93
N GLY A 302 -4.51 2.55 9.12
CA GLY A 302 -3.41 2.40 8.18
C GLY A 302 -2.42 3.57 8.17
N CYS A 303 -2.86 4.82 8.34
CA CYS A 303 -1.97 5.99 8.42
C CYS A 303 -1.18 6.02 9.73
N LYS A 304 -1.87 5.89 10.87
CA LYS A 304 -1.24 5.92 12.21
C LYS A 304 -0.23 4.78 12.44
N ASP A 305 -0.35 3.68 11.68
CA ASP A 305 0.51 2.49 11.84
C ASP A 305 1.97 2.72 11.43
N VAL A 306 2.23 3.77 10.63
CA VAL A 306 3.57 4.07 10.11
C VAL A 306 4.30 5.15 10.91
N VAL A 307 3.67 5.71 11.95
CA VAL A 307 4.24 6.78 12.78
C VAL A 307 4.12 6.43 14.26
N ILE A 308 5.21 6.63 15.00
CA ILE A 308 5.21 6.74 16.46
C ILE A 308 5.21 8.22 16.78
N ASN A 309 4.07 8.73 17.27
CA ASN A 309 3.84 10.14 17.51
C ASN A 309 4.92 10.77 18.40
N GLY A 310 5.49 11.89 17.96
CA GLY A 310 6.58 12.62 18.64
C GLY A 310 7.97 11.96 18.50
N LYS A 311 8.07 10.74 17.94
CA LYS A 311 9.35 10.03 17.79
C LYS A 311 9.79 9.86 16.34
N THR A 312 8.87 9.43 15.46
CA THR A 312 9.17 9.19 14.04
C THR A 312 8.42 10.15 13.12
N GLY A 313 7.64 11.04 13.70
CA GLY A 313 6.77 12.00 13.04
C GLY A 313 5.64 12.43 13.95
N PHE A 314 4.62 13.05 13.38
CA PHE A 314 3.46 13.53 14.14
C PHE A 314 2.14 13.01 13.58
N LEU A 315 1.15 12.85 14.47
CA LEU A 315 -0.23 12.53 14.11
C LEU A 315 -1.08 13.81 14.10
N CYS A 316 -1.97 13.94 13.13
CA CYS A 316 -3.00 14.97 13.10
C CYS A 316 -4.40 14.34 13.10
N LYS A 317 -5.41 15.09 13.57
CA LYS A 317 -6.80 14.64 13.52
C LYS A 317 -7.28 14.58 12.06
N VAL A 318 -8.07 13.55 11.75
CA VAL A 318 -8.70 13.40 10.42
C VAL A 318 -9.62 14.58 10.13
N LYS A 319 -9.58 15.10 8.89
CA LYS A 319 -10.41 16.23 8.43
C LYS A 319 -10.27 17.48 9.30
N ASN A 320 -9.08 17.76 9.81
CA ASN A 320 -8.85 18.88 10.70
C ASN A 320 -7.58 19.65 10.32
N ARG A 321 -7.77 20.76 9.61
CA ARG A 321 -6.70 21.64 9.13
C ARG A 321 -5.84 22.22 10.27
N ASP A 322 -6.47 22.59 11.39
CA ASP A 322 -5.78 23.25 12.50
C ASP A 322 -4.87 22.25 13.22
N SER A 323 -5.31 20.99 13.39
CA SER A 323 -4.47 19.91 13.90
C SER A 323 -3.31 19.60 12.97
N LEU A 324 -3.54 19.64 11.64
CA LEU A 324 -2.48 19.43 10.64
C LEU A 324 -1.49 20.58 10.65
N ALA A 325 -1.97 21.84 10.70
CA ALA A 325 -1.11 23.02 10.81
C ALA A 325 -0.26 23.00 12.09
N ALA A 326 -0.85 22.61 13.22
CA ALA A 326 -0.10 22.45 14.47
C ALA A 326 1.00 21.38 14.37
N ALA A 327 0.75 20.26 13.71
CA ALA A 327 1.78 19.23 13.46
C ALA A 327 2.90 19.74 12.53
N MET A 328 2.56 20.54 11.50
CA MET A 328 3.55 21.20 10.64
C MET A 328 4.39 22.22 11.42
N GLU A 329 3.78 23.00 12.29
CA GLU A 329 4.46 23.97 13.15
C GLU A 329 5.47 23.30 14.10
N LEU A 330 5.16 22.10 14.61
CA LEU A 330 6.12 21.30 15.39
C LEU A 330 7.35 20.93 14.56
N ILE A 331 7.21 20.55 13.28
CA ILE A 331 8.35 20.27 12.40
C ILE A 331 9.18 21.54 12.11
N ILE A 332 8.52 22.67 11.87
CA ILE A 332 9.20 23.97 11.60
C ILE A 332 10.06 24.39 12.78
N ASN A 333 9.55 24.23 14.00
CA ASN A 333 10.21 24.64 15.23
C ASN A 333 11.33 23.69 15.69
N GLN A 334 11.46 22.50 15.07
CA GLN A 334 12.59 21.61 15.32
C GLN A 334 13.87 22.11 14.65
N SER A 335 14.99 21.91 15.30
CA SER A 335 16.30 22.07 14.68
C SER A 335 16.49 21.04 13.55
N THR A 336 17.45 21.32 12.68
CA THR A 336 17.82 20.37 11.61
C THR A 336 18.19 18.99 12.17
N GLN A 337 18.93 18.97 13.29
CA GLN A 337 19.35 17.70 13.92
C GLN A 337 18.15 16.91 14.47
N GLU A 338 17.20 17.56 15.12
CA GLU A 338 15.99 16.89 15.64
C GLU A 338 15.15 16.29 14.50
N ARG A 339 15.02 16.98 13.35
CA ARG A 339 14.37 16.44 12.16
C ARG A 339 15.11 15.23 11.59
N VAL A 340 16.44 15.27 11.56
CA VAL A 340 17.27 14.14 11.12
C VAL A 340 17.09 12.95 12.07
N ASP A 341 17.17 13.16 13.39
CA ASP A 341 17.01 12.10 14.38
C ASP A 341 15.61 11.45 14.30
N MET A 342 14.56 12.26 14.11
CA MET A 342 13.19 11.79 13.88
C MET A 342 13.09 10.94 12.61
N GLY A 343 13.71 11.37 11.52
CA GLY A 343 13.76 10.63 10.26
C GLY A 343 14.51 9.29 10.40
N VAL A 344 15.65 9.28 11.09
CA VAL A 344 16.42 8.05 11.39
C VAL A 344 15.60 7.09 12.24
N ALA A 345 14.88 7.59 13.24
CA ALA A 345 13.97 6.76 14.04
C ALA A 345 12.85 6.16 13.17
N GLY A 346 12.30 6.93 12.22
CA GLY A 346 11.32 6.46 11.24
C GLY A 346 11.87 5.35 10.35
N ARG A 347 13.09 5.50 9.83
CA ARG A 347 13.77 4.46 9.06
C ARG A 347 13.97 3.19 9.86
N ASN A 348 14.39 3.29 11.12
CA ASN A 348 14.56 2.12 11.98
C ASN A 348 13.24 1.37 12.21
N LEU A 349 12.12 2.09 12.37
CA LEU A 349 10.79 1.47 12.43
C LEU A 349 10.46 0.69 11.15
N VAL A 350 10.75 1.28 9.97
CA VAL A 350 10.52 0.63 8.68
C VAL A 350 11.39 -0.60 8.51
N LEU A 351 12.67 -0.54 8.82
CA LEU A 351 13.60 -1.67 8.76
C LEU A 351 13.13 -2.86 9.61
N GLN A 352 12.58 -2.59 10.79
CA GLN A 352 12.12 -3.63 11.71
C GLN A 352 10.76 -4.24 11.32
N LYS A 353 9.83 -3.40 10.84
CA LYS A 353 8.42 -3.80 10.74
C LYS A 353 7.91 -3.90 9.30
N PHE A 354 8.43 -3.06 8.39
CA PHE A 354 7.88 -2.85 7.05
C PHE A 354 8.87 -3.14 5.90
N ASP A 355 10.05 -3.67 6.19
CA ASP A 355 10.96 -4.13 5.14
C ASP A 355 10.27 -5.22 4.31
N GLU A 356 10.33 -5.13 2.98
CA GLU A 356 9.71 -6.12 2.09
C GLU A 356 10.20 -7.54 2.37
N ARG A 357 11.43 -7.71 2.87
CA ARG A 357 11.97 -9.03 3.25
C ARG A 357 11.18 -9.68 4.38
N VAL A 358 10.73 -8.88 5.37
CA VAL A 358 9.87 -9.35 6.46
C VAL A 358 8.50 -9.78 5.94
N VAL A 359 7.95 -8.99 5.00
CA VAL A 359 6.66 -9.28 4.37
C VAL A 359 6.77 -10.54 3.50
N ILE A 360 7.78 -10.61 2.63
CA ILE A 360 8.02 -11.77 1.75
C ILE A 360 8.18 -13.06 2.56
N LYS A 361 8.91 -12.99 3.69
CA LYS A 361 9.06 -14.14 4.59
C LYS A 361 7.71 -14.70 5.03
N LYS A 362 6.71 -13.85 5.35
CA LYS A 362 5.36 -14.30 5.71
C LYS A 362 4.68 -15.08 4.59
N TYR A 363 4.85 -14.64 3.32
CA TYR A 363 4.34 -15.40 2.16
C TYR A 363 5.01 -16.77 2.05
N ILE A 364 6.33 -16.83 2.15
CA ILE A 364 7.08 -18.10 2.07
C ILE A 364 6.68 -19.04 3.23
N ASP A 365 6.59 -18.52 4.45
CA ASP A 365 6.17 -19.30 5.62
C ASP A 365 4.72 -19.82 5.44
N MET A 366 3.83 -19.02 4.86
CA MET A 366 2.46 -19.44 4.54
C MET A 366 2.44 -20.54 3.48
N LEU A 367 3.15 -20.35 2.35
CA LEU A 367 3.22 -21.36 1.28
C LEU A 367 3.79 -22.68 1.81
N SER A 368 4.80 -22.62 2.68
CA SER A 368 5.39 -23.81 3.31
C SER A 368 4.38 -24.57 4.20
N ARG A 369 3.51 -23.87 4.95
CA ARG A 369 2.45 -24.50 5.75
C ARG A 369 1.44 -25.29 4.91
N TYR A 370 1.29 -24.93 3.63
CA TYR A 370 0.40 -25.61 2.68
C TYR A 370 1.14 -26.60 1.75
N ASN A 371 2.36 -27.02 2.13
CA ASN A 371 3.20 -27.99 1.40
C ASN A 371 3.57 -27.51 -0.03
N LEU A 372 3.70 -26.22 -0.21
CA LEU A 372 4.06 -25.59 -1.48
C LEU A 372 5.54 -25.15 -1.49
N SER A 373 6.40 -25.80 -0.70
CA SER A 373 7.85 -25.56 -0.75
C SER A 373 8.47 -26.22 -1.96
N VAL A 374 9.25 -25.47 -2.74
CA VAL A 374 10.07 -26.06 -3.82
C VAL A 374 11.23 -26.81 -3.19
N SER A 375 11.24 -28.16 -3.34
CA SER A 375 12.30 -29.04 -2.83
C SER A 375 13.63 -28.65 -3.49
N GLY A 376 14.56 -28.09 -2.72
CA GLY A 376 15.91 -27.76 -3.21
C GLY A 376 16.57 -26.56 -2.52
N VAL A 377 15.83 -25.72 -1.84
CA VAL A 377 16.43 -24.65 -1.03
C VAL A 377 16.60 -25.16 0.41
N THR A 378 17.66 -25.95 0.61
CA THR A 378 18.21 -26.11 1.95
C THR A 378 18.68 -24.72 2.37
N ILE A 379 17.88 -24.06 3.23
CA ILE A 379 18.33 -22.85 3.92
C ILE A 379 19.55 -23.26 4.75
N LYS A 380 20.75 -23.17 4.16
CA LYS A 380 21.96 -23.11 4.95
C LYS A 380 21.79 -21.85 5.80
N ARG A 381 21.44 -22.06 7.08
CA ARG A 381 21.54 -21.05 8.13
C ARG A 381 23.00 -20.56 8.16
N LYS A 382 23.36 -19.61 7.31
CA LYS A 382 24.37 -18.63 7.67
C LYS A 382 23.67 -17.71 8.67
N VAL A 383 23.76 -18.10 9.93
CA VAL A 383 23.59 -17.19 11.05
C VAL A 383 24.65 -16.12 10.82
N ASP A 384 24.23 -14.94 10.40
CA ASP A 384 25.10 -13.79 10.33
C ASP A 384 25.32 -13.37 11.79
N SER A 385 26.46 -13.80 12.35
CA SER A 385 26.86 -13.59 13.74
C SER A 385 27.07 -12.10 14.11
N ARG A 386 26.65 -11.19 13.27
CA ARG A 386 26.70 -9.74 13.50
C ARG A 386 25.47 -9.16 14.20
N ILE A 387 24.38 -9.92 14.35
CA ILE A 387 23.17 -9.42 15.02
C ILE A 387 23.21 -9.69 16.53
N ASP A 388 23.90 -10.74 16.98
CA ASP A 388 23.98 -11.06 18.42
C ASP A 388 24.97 -10.18 19.21
N SER A 389 25.85 -9.42 18.55
CA SER A 389 26.79 -8.52 19.23
C SER A 389 26.26 -7.09 19.44
N MET A 390 25.00 -6.79 19.07
CA MET A 390 24.34 -5.50 19.31
C MET A 390 23.22 -5.56 20.36
N LEU A 391 23.03 -6.71 21.03
CA LEU A 391 22.02 -6.91 22.08
C LEU A 391 22.63 -7.39 23.42
N SER A 392 23.94 -7.29 23.57
CA SER A 392 24.63 -7.44 24.84
C SER A 392 25.15 -6.10 25.37
#